data_d9df0f1d5d5f122dabf882eefc82e581
#
_entry.id   d9df0f1d5d5f122dabf882eefc82e581
#
_cell.length_a   1.000
_cell.length_b   1.000
_cell.length_c   1.000
_cell.angle_alpha   90.00
_cell.angle_beta   90.00
_cell.angle_gamma   90.00
#
_symmetry.space_group_name_H-M   'P 1'
#
loop_
_entity.id
_entity.type
_entity.pdbx_description
1 polymer ?
#
loop_
_entity_poly.entity_id
_entity_poly.type
_entity_poly.pdbx_seq_one_letter_code
_entity_poly.pdbx_strand_id
1 'polypeptide(L)'
;MLVIVGESASGKSTLQNMFINANPQYKKVITYTTRPMRKNEKNGADYHFVSVQEFESMIANNAFVEYTEYRGWYYGTAKADCNGENLVAVLTPSGLRALKRYGINTISVYLRFDRRSRLIKILQRGDEIDEAYRRNLSDYGQFNGVENEVDYIINNYDYTHDPQQVLEMLSLAITAEGKKNGI
;
A
#
# COMPACT_ATOMS: atom_id res chain seq x y z
N MET A 1 -7.74 9.85 -5.10
CA MET A 1 -6.53 9.24 -4.50
C MET A 1 -6.18 7.96 -5.26
N LEU A 2 -4.90 7.77 -5.65
CA LEU A 2 -4.42 6.48 -6.17
C LEU A 2 -4.10 5.54 -5.00
N VAL A 3 -4.63 4.32 -5.04
CA VAL A 3 -4.38 3.29 -4.01
C VAL A 3 -3.76 2.06 -4.65
N ILE A 4 -2.54 1.72 -4.23
CA ILE A 4 -1.83 0.52 -4.68
C ILE A 4 -2.01 -0.57 -3.61
N VAL A 5 -2.62 -1.67 -4.00
CA VAL A 5 -2.88 -2.84 -3.15
C VAL A 5 -2.04 -4.02 -3.65
N GLY A 6 -1.61 -4.87 -2.76
CA GLY A 6 -0.86 -6.08 -3.11
C GLY A 6 -0.22 -6.71 -1.90
N GLU A 7 0.13 -7.96 -2.00
CA GLU A 7 0.73 -8.73 -0.92
C GLU A 7 2.19 -8.29 -0.63
N SER A 8 2.75 -8.83 0.42
CA SER A 8 4.17 -8.63 0.77
C SER A 8 5.08 -8.99 -0.42
N ALA A 9 6.11 -8.18 -0.65
CA ALA A 9 7.07 -8.28 -1.76
C ALA A 9 6.51 -8.06 -3.18
N SER A 10 5.26 -7.64 -3.36
CA SER A 10 4.74 -7.30 -4.69
C SER A 10 5.30 -6.00 -5.30
N GLY A 11 6.23 -5.32 -4.62
CA GLY A 11 6.87 -4.11 -5.15
C GLY A 11 6.07 -2.81 -5.01
N LYS A 12 5.00 -2.78 -4.21
CA LYS A 12 4.14 -1.59 -4.02
C LYS A 12 4.90 -0.31 -3.71
N SER A 13 5.79 -0.35 -2.73
CA SER A 13 6.54 0.85 -2.32
C SER A 13 7.54 1.29 -3.40
N THR A 14 8.13 0.36 -4.13
CA THR A 14 8.99 0.66 -5.28
C THR A 14 8.19 1.35 -6.37
N LEU A 15 7.04 0.79 -6.74
CA LEU A 15 6.15 1.36 -7.75
C LEU A 15 5.62 2.73 -7.33
N GLN A 16 5.22 2.90 -6.07
CA GLN A 16 4.78 4.19 -5.52
C GLN A 16 5.86 5.26 -5.67
N ASN A 17 7.11 4.93 -5.30
CA ASN A 17 8.21 5.88 -5.41
C ASN A 17 8.54 6.22 -6.87
N MET A 18 8.56 5.22 -7.76
CA MET A 18 8.79 5.44 -9.20
C MET A 18 7.67 6.30 -9.79
N PHE A 19 6.41 6.03 -9.44
CA PHE A 19 5.26 6.80 -9.92
C PHE A 19 5.34 8.26 -9.47
N ILE A 20 5.65 8.52 -8.21
CA ILE A 20 5.77 9.89 -7.68
C ILE A 20 6.95 10.62 -8.32
N ASN A 21 8.08 9.94 -8.53
CA ASN A 21 9.23 10.54 -9.21
C ASN A 21 8.91 10.94 -10.66
N ALA A 22 8.11 10.13 -11.36
CA ALA A 22 7.65 10.42 -12.72
C ALA A 22 6.50 11.47 -12.77
N ASN A 23 5.81 11.67 -11.66
CA ASN A 23 4.63 12.54 -11.53
C ASN A 23 4.74 13.42 -10.28
N PRO A 24 5.57 14.50 -10.29
CA PRO A 24 5.89 15.28 -9.09
C PRO A 24 4.69 16.01 -8.45
N GLN A 25 3.55 16.12 -9.15
CA GLN A 25 2.31 16.65 -8.61
C GLN A 25 1.65 15.68 -7.60
N TYR A 26 2.02 14.39 -7.61
CA TYR A 26 1.50 13.41 -6.67
C TYR A 26 2.31 13.38 -5.38
N LYS A 27 1.62 13.16 -4.25
CA LYS A 27 2.22 13.08 -2.92
C LYS A 27 1.92 11.72 -2.28
N LYS A 28 2.89 11.20 -1.56
CA LYS A 28 2.74 9.97 -0.79
C LYS A 28 1.87 10.22 0.44
N VAL A 29 0.87 9.38 0.65
CA VAL A 29 0.20 9.26 1.95
C VAL A 29 1.12 8.46 2.88
N ILE A 30 1.51 9.08 3.99
CA ILE A 30 2.39 8.45 4.97
C ILE A 30 1.54 7.96 6.13
N THR A 31 1.49 6.64 6.31
CA THR A 31 0.70 6.00 7.36
C THR A 31 1.44 5.97 8.69
N TYR A 32 0.70 5.83 9.79
CA TYR A 32 1.23 5.75 11.15
C TYR A 32 1.49 4.29 11.54
N THR A 33 2.50 4.06 12.36
CA THR A 33 2.77 2.75 12.93
C THR A 33 3.46 2.83 14.30
N THR A 34 3.17 1.86 15.17
CA THR A 34 3.89 1.67 16.43
C THR A 34 5.04 0.66 16.30
N ARG A 35 5.23 0.09 15.11
CA ARG A 35 6.35 -0.80 14.82
C ARG A 35 7.68 -0.03 14.95
N PRO A 36 8.71 -0.61 15.56
CA PRO A 36 10.05 -0.01 15.56
C PRO A 36 10.56 0.26 14.12
N MET A 37 11.18 1.41 13.95
CA MET A 37 11.78 1.82 12.67
C MET A 37 12.93 0.88 12.31
N ARG A 38 13.01 0.45 11.05
CA ARG A 38 14.11 -0.37 10.54
C ARG A 38 15.30 0.51 10.15
N LYS A 39 16.49 -0.10 10.03
CA LYS A 39 17.78 0.58 9.76
C LYS A 39 17.75 1.56 8.57
N ASN A 40 16.97 1.25 7.52
CA ASN A 40 16.93 2.03 6.28
C ASN A 40 15.63 2.85 6.14
N GLU A 41 14.80 2.90 7.16
CA GLU A 41 13.55 3.66 7.15
C GLU A 41 13.76 5.06 7.77
N LYS A 42 12.92 6.01 7.38
CA LYS A 42 12.95 7.39 7.87
C LYS A 42 11.56 7.79 8.37
N ASN A 43 11.52 8.37 9.59
CA ASN A 43 10.28 8.93 10.13
C ASN A 43 9.78 10.08 9.27
N GLY A 44 8.47 10.11 9.01
CA GLY A 44 7.85 11.10 8.14
C GLY A 44 8.08 10.90 6.64
N ALA A 45 8.73 9.80 6.24
CA ALA A 45 8.92 9.44 4.83
C ALA A 45 8.41 8.03 4.52
N ASP A 46 8.75 7.04 5.33
CA ASP A 46 8.25 5.67 5.17
C ASP A 46 6.97 5.47 5.97
N TYR A 47 7.01 5.86 7.24
CA TYR A 47 5.90 5.90 8.18
C TYR A 47 6.05 7.10 9.12
N HIS A 48 4.95 7.50 9.77
CA HIS A 48 5.00 8.22 11.04
C HIS A 48 5.15 7.18 12.15
N PHE A 49 6.39 7.01 12.65
CA PHE A 49 6.68 6.10 13.75
C PHE A 49 6.33 6.78 15.08
N VAL A 50 5.34 6.24 15.76
CA VAL A 50 4.79 6.79 17.01
C VAL A 50 4.80 5.75 18.12
N SER A 51 4.70 6.19 19.37
CA SER A 51 4.51 5.28 20.51
C SER A 51 3.09 4.67 20.51
N VAL A 52 2.91 3.58 21.25
CA VAL A 52 1.59 2.97 21.45
C VAL A 52 0.62 3.98 22.07
N GLN A 53 1.07 4.73 23.07
CA GLN A 53 0.25 5.75 23.75
C GLN A 53 -0.20 6.87 22.81
N GLU A 54 0.69 7.35 21.95
CA GLU A 54 0.33 8.34 20.92
C GLU A 54 -0.69 7.78 19.94
N PHE A 55 -0.49 6.54 19.48
CA PHE A 55 -1.42 5.91 18.55
C PHE A 55 -2.81 5.70 19.17
N GLU A 56 -2.87 5.21 20.41
CA GLU A 56 -4.12 5.05 21.18
C GLU A 56 -4.82 6.40 21.42
N SER A 57 -4.06 7.45 21.70
CA SER A 57 -4.60 8.82 21.78
C SER A 57 -5.21 9.26 20.44
N MET A 58 -4.56 8.95 19.32
CA MET A 58 -5.13 9.23 17.99
C MET A 58 -6.41 8.44 17.72
N ILE A 59 -6.50 7.17 18.18
CA ILE A 59 -7.74 6.39 18.10
C ILE A 59 -8.85 7.07 18.91
N ALA A 60 -8.58 7.44 20.17
CA ALA A 60 -9.54 8.09 21.06
C ALA A 60 -10.07 9.41 20.47
N ASN A 61 -9.20 10.16 19.77
CA ASN A 61 -9.56 11.40 19.07
C ASN A 61 -10.17 11.19 17.68
N ASN A 62 -10.49 9.94 17.30
CA ASN A 62 -11.08 9.59 15.99
C ASN A 62 -10.25 10.16 14.81
N ALA A 63 -8.91 10.16 14.92
CA ALA A 63 -8.01 10.76 13.94
C ALA A 63 -7.81 9.90 12.69
N PHE A 64 -8.10 8.59 12.75
CA PHE A 64 -7.87 7.67 11.64
C PHE A 64 -9.10 7.48 10.75
N VAL A 65 -8.85 7.30 9.44
CA VAL A 65 -9.83 6.73 8.49
C VAL A 65 -9.96 5.23 8.75
N GLU A 66 -8.82 4.58 8.98
CA GLU A 66 -8.74 3.16 9.31
C GLU A 66 -7.51 2.93 10.17
N TYR A 67 -7.56 1.90 11.00
CA TYR A 67 -6.39 1.34 11.65
C TYR A 67 -6.57 -0.16 11.87
N THR A 68 -5.47 -0.85 12.02
CA THR A 68 -5.43 -2.29 12.31
C THR A 68 -4.27 -2.60 13.24
N GLU A 69 -4.45 -3.62 14.06
CA GLU A 69 -3.34 -4.23 14.76
C GLU A 69 -2.80 -5.40 13.92
N TYR A 70 -1.50 -5.42 13.74
CA TYR A 70 -0.82 -6.47 13.02
C TYR A 70 0.47 -6.83 13.73
N ARG A 71 0.57 -8.06 14.24
CA ARG A 71 1.73 -8.58 14.98
C ARG A 71 2.10 -7.78 16.24
N GLY A 72 1.12 -7.31 16.98
CA GLY A 72 1.32 -6.50 18.17
C GLY A 72 1.74 -5.06 17.88
N TRP A 73 1.69 -4.63 16.61
CA TRP A 73 1.90 -3.24 16.21
C TRP A 73 0.67 -2.69 15.51
N TYR A 74 0.36 -1.45 15.81
CA TYR A 74 -0.68 -0.72 15.11
C TYR A 74 -0.17 -0.14 13.80
N TYR A 75 -1.09 -0.07 12.84
CA TYR A 75 -0.92 0.64 11.55
C TYR A 75 -2.19 1.41 11.28
N GLY A 76 -2.09 2.65 10.81
CA GLY A 76 -3.28 3.45 10.54
C GLY A 76 -3.05 4.58 9.54
N THR A 77 -4.13 4.98 8.86
CA THR A 77 -4.16 6.08 7.91
C THR A 77 -4.94 7.23 8.52
N ALA A 78 -4.26 8.35 8.80
CA ALA A 78 -4.93 9.49 9.43
C ALA A 78 -5.80 10.25 8.43
N LYS A 79 -6.91 10.79 8.91
CA LYS A 79 -7.85 11.61 8.14
C LYS A 79 -7.18 12.85 7.55
N ALA A 80 -6.27 13.46 8.32
CA ALA A 80 -5.53 14.65 7.88
C ALA A 80 -4.66 14.37 6.65
N ASP A 81 -4.08 13.17 6.54
CA ASP A 81 -3.21 12.78 5.43
C ASP A 81 -3.99 12.35 4.17
N CYS A 82 -5.30 12.22 4.30
CA CYS A 82 -6.21 11.91 3.18
C CYS A 82 -6.83 13.16 2.56
N ASN A 83 -6.59 14.33 3.13
CA ASN A 83 -7.12 15.61 2.65
C ASN A 83 -6.17 16.21 1.61
N GLY A 84 -6.50 16.05 0.34
CA GLY A 84 -5.70 16.62 -0.75
C GLY A 84 -5.97 15.97 -2.09
N GLU A 85 -5.49 16.63 -3.12
CA GLU A 85 -5.48 16.10 -4.47
C GLU A 85 -4.19 15.34 -4.75
N ASN A 86 -4.21 14.48 -5.76
CA ASN A 86 -3.04 13.77 -6.25
C ASN A 86 -2.28 12.99 -5.16
N LEU A 87 -3.02 12.28 -4.31
CA LEU A 87 -2.45 11.44 -3.25
C LEU A 87 -2.25 10.01 -3.75
N VAL A 88 -1.15 9.37 -3.30
CA VAL A 88 -0.84 7.96 -3.56
C VAL A 88 -0.66 7.24 -2.24
N ALA A 89 -1.46 6.21 -2.01
CA ALA A 89 -1.39 5.35 -0.82
C ALA A 89 -1.02 3.90 -1.19
N VAL A 90 -0.31 3.23 -0.30
CA VAL A 90 -0.08 1.78 -0.34
C VAL A 90 -0.82 1.17 0.84
N LEU A 91 -1.86 0.39 0.56
CA LEU A 91 -2.76 -0.12 1.59
C LEU A 91 -3.01 -1.63 1.46
N THR A 92 -3.54 -2.20 2.52
CA THR A 92 -4.17 -3.53 2.52
C THR A 92 -5.57 -3.46 1.88
N PRO A 93 -6.19 -4.60 1.51
CA PRO A 93 -7.59 -4.60 1.07
C PRO A 93 -8.54 -3.98 2.11
N SER A 94 -8.31 -4.24 3.41
CA SER A 94 -9.11 -3.63 4.49
C SER A 94 -8.98 -2.11 4.52
N GLY A 95 -7.77 -1.58 4.31
CA GLY A 95 -7.53 -0.14 4.23
C GLY A 95 -8.23 0.50 3.02
N LEU A 96 -8.19 -0.14 1.86
CA LEU A 96 -8.93 0.32 0.68
C LEU A 96 -10.45 0.39 0.95
N ARG A 97 -11.02 -0.68 1.55
CA ARG A 97 -12.44 -0.70 1.92
C ARG A 97 -12.80 0.41 2.90
N ALA A 98 -11.91 0.71 3.84
CA ALA A 98 -12.12 1.77 4.81
C ALA A 98 -12.10 3.16 4.17
N LEU A 99 -11.17 3.44 3.26
CA LEU A 99 -11.15 4.67 2.47
C LEU A 99 -12.45 4.86 1.68
N LYS A 100 -12.89 3.81 0.97
CA LYS A 100 -14.14 3.83 0.20
C LYS A 100 -15.36 4.08 1.11
N ARG A 101 -15.43 3.43 2.28
CA ARG A 101 -16.50 3.67 3.28
C ARG A 101 -16.47 5.08 3.86
N TYR A 102 -15.29 5.65 4.00
CA TYR A 102 -15.13 7.03 4.47
C TYR A 102 -15.52 8.08 3.40
N GLY A 103 -15.78 7.66 2.17
CA GLY A 103 -16.19 8.51 1.06
C GLY A 103 -15.03 9.12 0.27
N ILE A 104 -13.82 8.58 0.42
CA ILE A 104 -12.67 9.03 -0.37
C ILE A 104 -12.76 8.42 -1.76
N ASN A 105 -12.80 9.28 -2.78
CA ASN A 105 -12.74 8.84 -4.18
C ASN A 105 -11.36 8.24 -4.48
N THR A 106 -11.34 6.97 -4.88
CA THR A 106 -10.11 6.20 -5.11
C THR A 106 -10.07 5.62 -6.51
N ILE A 107 -8.88 5.64 -7.10
CA ILE A 107 -8.49 4.75 -8.21
C ILE A 107 -7.62 3.67 -7.60
N SER A 108 -8.05 2.44 -7.61
CA SER A 108 -7.41 1.33 -6.92
C SER A 108 -6.80 0.33 -7.89
N VAL A 109 -5.54 -0.04 -7.64
CA VAL A 109 -4.77 -0.95 -8.50
C VAL A 109 -4.22 -2.09 -7.65
N TYR A 110 -4.51 -3.32 -8.02
CA TYR A 110 -3.98 -4.52 -7.39
C TYR A 110 -2.77 -5.05 -8.15
N LEU A 111 -1.62 -5.08 -7.48
CA LEU A 111 -0.41 -5.73 -7.99
C LEU A 111 -0.43 -7.21 -7.63
N ARG A 112 -0.75 -8.04 -8.61
CA ARG A 112 -0.93 -9.48 -8.44
C ARG A 112 0.32 -10.24 -8.84
N PHE A 113 0.90 -10.96 -7.87
CA PHE A 113 2.06 -11.83 -8.05
C PHE A 113 1.77 -13.22 -7.48
N ASP A 114 2.40 -14.24 -8.03
CA ASP A 114 2.26 -15.57 -7.45
C ASP A 114 2.96 -15.67 -6.10
N ARG A 115 2.44 -16.56 -5.26
CA ARG A 115 2.92 -16.72 -3.89
C ARG A 115 4.35 -17.22 -3.81
N ARG A 116 4.75 -18.14 -4.70
CA ARG A 116 6.09 -18.73 -4.71
C ARG A 116 7.13 -17.68 -5.09
N SER A 117 6.91 -16.93 -6.15
CA SER A 117 7.81 -15.88 -6.63
C SER A 117 7.99 -14.78 -5.58
N ARG A 118 6.92 -14.38 -4.87
CA ARG A 118 7.00 -13.43 -3.76
C ARG A 118 7.84 -13.96 -2.59
N LEU A 119 7.66 -15.24 -2.21
CA LEU A 119 8.46 -15.86 -1.16
C LEU A 119 9.95 -15.88 -1.52
N ILE A 120 10.28 -16.31 -2.74
CA ILE A 120 11.65 -16.29 -3.26
C ILE A 120 12.24 -14.86 -3.18
N LYS A 121 11.46 -13.85 -3.58
CA LYS A 121 11.91 -12.45 -3.55
C LYS A 121 12.17 -11.94 -2.13
N ILE A 122 11.38 -12.36 -1.14
CA ILE A 122 11.60 -12.02 0.27
C ILE A 122 12.93 -12.63 0.76
N LEU A 123 13.16 -13.90 0.46
CA LEU A 123 14.39 -14.61 0.84
C LEU A 123 15.63 -14.02 0.16
N GLN A 124 15.55 -13.67 -1.12
CA GLN A 124 16.65 -13.03 -1.87
C GLN A 124 17.05 -11.66 -1.30
N ARG A 125 16.15 -10.98 -0.60
CA ARG A 125 16.43 -9.70 0.07
C ARG A 125 17.19 -9.86 1.38
N GLY A 126 17.44 -11.09 1.81
CA GLY A 126 18.12 -11.40 3.05
C GLY A 126 17.23 -11.28 4.30
N ASP A 127 15.91 -11.31 4.14
CA ASP A 127 15.00 -11.40 5.28
C ASP A 127 15.18 -12.78 5.94
N GLU A 128 15.12 -12.82 7.29
CA GLU A 128 15.15 -14.07 8.05
C GLU A 128 14.03 -15.02 7.59
N ILE A 129 14.32 -16.33 7.55
CA ILE A 129 13.41 -17.36 7.03
C ILE A 129 12.05 -17.31 7.74
N ASP A 130 12.06 -17.21 9.07
CA ASP A 130 10.85 -17.14 9.87
C ASP A 130 10.04 -15.88 9.58
N GLU A 131 10.70 -14.75 9.32
CA GLU A 131 10.04 -13.50 8.94
C GLU A 131 9.44 -13.60 7.53
N ALA A 132 10.16 -14.19 6.59
CA ALA A 132 9.69 -14.44 5.23
C ALA A 132 8.43 -15.33 5.24
N TYR A 133 8.49 -16.42 6.01
CA TYR A 133 7.37 -17.37 6.17
C TYR A 133 6.16 -16.70 6.82
N ARG A 134 6.36 -15.97 7.93
CA ARG A 134 5.28 -15.23 8.61
C ARG A 134 4.60 -14.20 7.72
N ARG A 135 5.35 -13.44 6.91
CA ARG A 135 4.78 -12.48 5.96
C ARG A 135 3.92 -13.17 4.91
N ASN A 136 4.41 -14.27 4.39
CA ASN A 136 3.69 -15.04 3.40
C ASN A 136 2.38 -15.63 3.96
N LEU A 137 2.41 -16.13 5.21
CA LEU A 137 1.21 -16.60 5.90
C LEU A 137 0.22 -15.50 6.25
N SER A 138 0.71 -14.34 6.66
CA SER A 138 -0.17 -13.23 7.03
C SER A 138 -0.95 -12.64 5.86
N ASP A 139 -0.41 -12.76 4.64
CA ASP A 139 -1.13 -12.37 3.43
C ASP A 139 -2.21 -13.40 3.05
N TYR A 140 -2.12 -14.63 3.59
CA TYR A 140 -3.03 -15.70 3.21
C TYR A 140 -4.47 -15.39 3.58
N GLY A 141 -5.34 -15.43 2.59
CA GLY A 141 -6.77 -15.15 2.74
C GLY A 141 -7.14 -13.66 2.76
N GLN A 142 -6.21 -12.74 3.07
CA GLN A 142 -6.52 -11.31 3.12
C GLN A 142 -6.86 -10.72 1.76
N PHE A 143 -6.32 -11.31 0.70
CA PHE A 143 -6.48 -10.85 -0.68
C PHE A 143 -7.53 -11.65 -1.46
N ASN A 144 -8.24 -12.59 -0.82
CA ASN A 144 -9.30 -13.35 -1.47
C ASN A 144 -10.41 -12.41 -1.92
N GLY A 145 -10.72 -12.42 -3.22
CA GLY A 145 -11.80 -11.62 -3.81
C GLY A 145 -11.45 -10.15 -4.03
N VAL A 146 -10.22 -9.70 -3.72
CA VAL A 146 -9.80 -8.31 -3.94
C VAL A 146 -9.90 -7.89 -5.40
N GLU A 147 -9.80 -8.83 -6.31
CA GLU A 147 -9.97 -8.63 -7.75
C GLU A 147 -11.31 -7.97 -8.12
N ASN A 148 -12.35 -8.23 -7.34
CA ASN A 148 -13.68 -7.68 -7.54
C ASN A 148 -13.89 -6.31 -6.87
N GLU A 149 -12.90 -5.84 -6.11
CA GLU A 149 -12.99 -4.63 -5.30
C GLU A 149 -12.12 -3.47 -5.84
N VAL A 150 -11.19 -3.79 -6.72
CA VAL A 150 -10.26 -2.83 -7.33
C VAL A 150 -10.70 -2.44 -8.73
N ASP A 151 -10.24 -1.27 -9.18
CA ASP A 151 -10.57 -0.76 -10.51
C ASP A 151 -9.68 -1.41 -11.58
N TYR A 152 -8.43 -1.73 -11.21
CA TYR A 152 -7.46 -2.33 -12.15
C TYR A 152 -6.63 -3.42 -11.47
N ILE A 153 -6.21 -4.40 -12.28
CA ILE A 153 -5.29 -5.47 -11.87
C ILE A 153 -4.07 -5.44 -12.80
N ILE A 154 -2.89 -5.34 -12.21
CA ILE A 154 -1.62 -5.53 -12.91
C ILE A 154 -1.10 -6.92 -12.55
N ASN A 155 -1.14 -7.84 -13.52
CA ASN A 155 -0.63 -9.20 -13.37
C ASN A 155 0.86 -9.23 -13.71
N ASN A 156 1.67 -9.59 -12.73
CA ASN A 156 3.11 -9.83 -12.93
C ASN A 156 3.54 -11.08 -12.14
N TYR A 157 2.91 -12.22 -12.45
CA TYR A 157 3.00 -13.45 -11.66
C TYR A 157 4.43 -13.85 -11.33
N ASP A 158 5.29 -13.91 -12.31
CA ASP A 158 6.65 -14.41 -12.17
C ASP A 158 7.71 -13.30 -12.24
N TYR A 159 7.33 -12.04 -11.95
CA TYR A 159 8.19 -10.88 -12.16
C TYR A 159 8.71 -10.78 -13.60
N THR A 160 7.90 -11.21 -14.57
CA THR A 160 8.23 -11.15 -16.01
C THR A 160 8.32 -9.73 -16.54
N HIS A 161 7.54 -8.81 -15.95
CA HIS A 161 7.65 -7.39 -16.21
C HIS A 161 8.61 -6.73 -15.24
N ASP A 162 9.53 -5.96 -15.76
CA ASP A 162 10.39 -5.13 -14.95
C ASP A 162 9.62 -3.96 -14.30
N PRO A 163 10.20 -3.28 -13.30
CA PRO A 163 9.50 -2.19 -12.61
C PRO A 163 9.06 -1.04 -13.52
N GLN A 164 9.77 -0.76 -14.62
CA GLN A 164 9.42 0.29 -15.56
C GLN A 164 8.18 -0.08 -16.37
N GLN A 165 8.08 -1.32 -16.84
CA GLN A 165 6.89 -1.84 -17.53
C GLN A 165 5.65 -1.81 -16.62
N VAL A 166 5.82 -2.16 -15.33
CA VAL A 166 4.74 -2.07 -14.34
C VAL A 166 4.30 -0.62 -14.12
N LEU A 167 5.23 0.33 -14.12
CA LEU A 167 4.93 1.76 -14.02
C LEU A 167 4.15 2.26 -15.24
N GLU A 168 4.48 1.81 -16.43
CA GLU A 168 3.75 2.14 -17.67
C GLU A 168 2.32 1.60 -17.64
N MET A 169 2.12 0.36 -17.18
CA MET A 169 0.79 -0.23 -16.98
C MET A 169 -0.05 0.58 -15.98
N LEU A 170 0.56 1.01 -14.86
CA LEU A 170 -0.09 1.85 -13.87
C LEU A 170 -0.51 3.21 -14.48
N SER A 171 0.37 3.83 -15.24
CA SER A 171 0.10 5.11 -15.89
C SER A 171 -1.04 5.02 -16.90
N LEU A 172 -1.11 3.95 -17.67
CA LEU A 172 -2.22 3.67 -18.60
C LEU A 172 -3.55 3.48 -17.86
N ALA A 173 -3.57 2.75 -16.75
CA ALA A 173 -4.75 2.53 -15.92
C ALA A 173 -5.32 3.87 -15.42
N ILE A 174 -4.48 4.75 -14.88
CA ILE A 174 -4.90 6.06 -14.37
C ILE A 174 -5.43 6.96 -15.49
N THR A 175 -4.77 6.96 -16.65
CA THR A 175 -5.21 7.77 -17.81
C THR A 175 -6.56 7.29 -18.36
N ALA A 176 -6.82 5.99 -18.32
CA ALA A 176 -8.10 5.41 -18.73
C ALA A 176 -9.25 5.85 -17.81
N GLU A 177 -9.02 5.92 -16.49
CA GLU A 177 -10.00 6.44 -15.52
C GLU A 177 -10.24 7.96 -15.69
N GLY A 178 -9.19 8.72 -15.93
CA GLY A 178 -9.32 10.16 -16.24
C GLY A 178 -10.25 10.39 -17.42
N LYS A 179 -10.14 9.59 -18.48
CA LYS A 179 -11.05 9.66 -19.65
C LYS A 179 -12.50 9.26 -19.34
N LYS A 180 -12.73 8.29 -18.46
CA LYS A 180 -14.08 7.90 -18.05
C LYS A 180 -14.77 8.95 -17.18
N ASN A 181 -13.99 9.68 -16.38
CA ASN A 181 -14.49 10.69 -15.43
C ASN A 181 -14.51 12.13 -16.02
N GLY A 182 -14.18 12.31 -17.29
CA GLY A 182 -14.33 13.57 -17.99
C GLY A 182 -13.30 14.66 -17.62
N ILE A 183 -12.09 14.26 -17.23
CA ILE A 183 -10.94 15.15 -17.04
C ILE A 183 -10.07 15.15 -18.30
#